data_ff85258dd348a10b9b99c16fe63f29d4
#
_entry.id   ff85258dd348a10b9b99c16fe63f29d4
#
_cell.length_a   1.000
_cell.length_b   1.000
_cell.length_c   1.000
_cell.angle_alpha   90.00
_cell.angle_beta   90.00
_cell.angle_gamma   90.00
#
_symmetry.space_group_name_H-M   'P 1'
#
loop_
_entity.id
_entity.type
_entity.pdbx_description
1 polymer ?
#
loop_
_entity_poly.entity_id
_entity_poly.type
_entity_poly.pdbx_seq_one_letter_code
_entity_poly.pdbx_strand_id
1 'polypeptide(L)'
;GLAFMLNEGLHGNLANMANPALYMHAQFGTKQLLTDYLREVSEALNYLCDCDSEAFPYDQKIKFFQRTGRSFGRSALMLSGGATLGMFHLGVIKGLFEQGLLPRVISGSSAGSIIAAVVGTHTDEELVQMFDPEYLTLQAWRGLGVWGALKERAIMDGRQLSECIRDNVGDFTFEEAFERTGRIINITVSPADPHQQGRILNYLTSPNVLVRRASLASCAIPGVFPAVELEGKNIQGEVVPYMPGRRWVDGTIEADLPMLRLARMHNVNHYIVSQTNPHVVPFLTEKEQLRETGLLPFAKDMVTTHSRNTLKLARRHMGPNVVSNLIGKVHAITDQKYSGDINIFPKQTPAKLLRMLSNPTPDDIQNYIVEGERATWPKVERIHNSTMLSRTFDTCLLRLKHRTYGDEQL
;
A
#
# COMPACT_ATOMS: atom_id res chain seq x y z
N GLY A 1 23.48 -4.91 -30.17
CA GLY A 1 22.32 -5.70 -30.56
C GLY A 1 21.28 -5.78 -29.47
N LEU A 2 21.12 -6.94 -28.81
CA LEU A 2 20.01 -7.23 -27.89
C LEU A 2 19.87 -6.21 -26.76
N ALA A 3 20.94 -5.87 -26.04
CA ALA A 3 20.92 -4.89 -24.95
C ALA A 3 20.40 -3.51 -25.41
N PHE A 4 20.77 -3.08 -26.62
CA PHE A 4 20.26 -1.82 -27.19
C PHE A 4 18.75 -1.90 -27.45
N MET A 5 18.27 -2.97 -28.09
CA MET A 5 16.84 -3.15 -28.38
C MET A 5 15.99 -3.17 -27.10
N LEU A 6 16.45 -3.88 -26.07
CA LEU A 6 15.76 -3.93 -24.78
C LEU A 6 15.79 -2.58 -24.05
N ASN A 7 16.92 -1.84 -24.12
CA ASN A 7 17.00 -0.51 -23.50
C ASN A 7 16.02 0.50 -24.13
N GLU A 8 15.86 0.46 -25.46
CA GLU A 8 14.96 1.37 -26.18
C GLU A 8 13.49 0.91 -26.12
N GLY A 9 13.24 -0.40 -26.01
CA GLY A 9 11.89 -0.97 -26.06
C GLY A 9 11.22 -1.13 -24.71
N LEU A 10 11.97 -1.24 -23.61
CA LEU A 10 11.41 -1.55 -22.30
C LEU A 10 11.03 -0.28 -21.51
N HIS A 11 9.75 0.04 -21.56
CA HIS A 11 9.13 1.11 -20.78
C HIS A 11 7.98 0.57 -19.95
N GLY A 12 7.59 1.28 -18.89
CA GLY A 12 6.42 0.90 -18.06
C GLY A 12 5.16 0.73 -18.90
N ASN A 13 4.35 -0.25 -18.53
CA ASN A 13 3.16 -0.68 -19.29
C ASN A 13 3.47 -1.05 -20.76
N LEU A 14 4.51 -1.86 -20.95
CA LEU A 14 4.98 -2.35 -22.22
C LEU A 14 3.83 -2.82 -23.13
N ALA A 15 3.73 -2.28 -24.35
CA ALA A 15 2.70 -2.59 -25.33
C ALA A 15 1.25 -2.54 -24.77
N ASN A 16 1.00 -1.75 -23.74
CA ASN A 16 -0.30 -1.65 -23.04
C ASN A 16 -0.80 -2.99 -22.45
N MET A 17 0.11 -3.90 -22.09
CA MET A 17 -0.22 -5.23 -21.57
C MET A 17 -0.89 -5.21 -20.18
N ALA A 18 -0.80 -4.09 -19.45
CA ALA A 18 -1.56 -3.88 -18.22
C ALA A 18 -3.04 -3.55 -18.44
N ASN A 19 -3.49 -3.41 -19.72
CA ASN A 19 -4.88 -3.10 -20.03
C ASN A 19 -5.83 -4.19 -19.50
N PRO A 20 -6.77 -3.86 -18.61
CA PRO A 20 -7.72 -4.82 -18.05
C PRO A 20 -8.51 -5.62 -19.08
N ALA A 21 -8.83 -5.00 -20.23
CA ALA A 21 -9.59 -5.66 -21.29
C ALA A 21 -8.90 -6.93 -21.83
N LEU A 22 -7.57 -7.06 -21.67
CA LEU A 22 -6.84 -8.28 -22.06
C LEU A 22 -7.10 -9.47 -21.14
N TYR A 23 -7.64 -9.22 -19.92
CA TYR A 23 -7.88 -10.23 -18.87
C TYR A 23 -9.35 -10.49 -18.59
N MET A 24 -10.27 -9.71 -19.18
CA MET A 24 -11.71 -9.79 -18.87
C MET A 24 -12.44 -10.95 -19.57
N HIS A 25 -11.91 -11.45 -20.68
CA HIS A 25 -12.59 -12.45 -21.52
C HIS A 25 -12.04 -13.87 -21.37
N ALA A 26 -11.02 -14.06 -20.56
CA ALA A 26 -10.47 -15.38 -20.25
C ALA A 26 -11.01 -15.85 -18.88
N GLN A 27 -11.42 -17.12 -18.79
CA GLN A 27 -11.79 -17.70 -17.48
C GLN A 27 -10.57 -17.79 -16.56
N PHE A 28 -9.39 -18.04 -17.13
CA PHE A 28 -8.09 -18.04 -16.45
C PHE A 28 -7.05 -17.37 -17.34
N GLY A 29 -6.18 -16.56 -16.73
CA GLY A 29 -5.03 -15.96 -17.40
C GLY A 29 -5.40 -14.88 -18.42
N THR A 30 -4.64 -14.83 -19.50
CA THR A 30 -4.79 -13.92 -20.62
C THR A 30 -4.47 -14.63 -21.94
N LYS A 31 -4.26 -13.87 -23.02
CA LYS A 31 -3.85 -14.43 -24.30
C LYS A 31 -2.46 -15.05 -24.21
N GLN A 32 -2.30 -16.28 -24.73
CA GLN A 32 -1.01 -16.99 -24.72
C GLN A 32 0.13 -16.16 -25.29
N LEU A 33 -0.13 -15.42 -26.38
CA LEU A 33 0.87 -14.52 -26.98
C LEU A 33 1.45 -13.49 -25.99
N LEU A 34 0.62 -12.95 -25.07
CA LEU A 34 1.07 -12.00 -24.06
C LEU A 34 2.01 -12.66 -23.05
N THR A 35 1.64 -13.83 -22.57
CA THR A 35 2.47 -14.62 -21.63
C THR A 35 3.78 -15.04 -22.28
N ASP A 36 3.75 -15.51 -23.53
CA ASP A 36 4.93 -15.92 -24.28
C ASP A 36 5.87 -14.73 -24.52
N TYR A 37 5.32 -13.58 -24.88
CA TYR A 37 6.12 -12.38 -25.09
C TYR A 37 6.82 -11.90 -23.80
N LEU A 38 6.12 -11.85 -22.68
CA LEU A 38 6.72 -11.47 -21.39
C LEU A 38 7.81 -12.45 -20.94
N ARG A 39 7.59 -13.75 -21.17
CA ARG A 39 8.56 -14.79 -20.88
C ARG A 39 9.82 -14.62 -21.73
N GLU A 40 9.66 -14.43 -23.03
CA GLU A 40 10.78 -14.22 -23.95
C GLU A 40 11.62 -12.99 -23.55
N VAL A 41 10.96 -11.87 -23.21
CA VAL A 41 11.68 -10.67 -22.73
C VAL A 41 12.39 -10.94 -21.41
N SER A 42 11.77 -11.68 -20.48
CA SER A 42 12.40 -12.04 -19.20
C SER A 42 13.61 -12.96 -19.42
N GLU A 43 13.51 -13.95 -20.31
CA GLU A 43 14.61 -14.83 -20.70
C GLU A 43 15.76 -14.06 -21.35
N ALA A 44 15.46 -13.12 -22.24
CA ALA A 44 16.45 -12.23 -22.85
C ALA A 44 17.20 -11.37 -21.82
N LEU A 45 16.50 -10.84 -20.80
CA LEU A 45 17.13 -10.13 -19.69
C LEU A 45 18.04 -11.06 -18.87
N ASN A 46 17.57 -12.25 -18.52
CA ASN A 46 18.38 -13.24 -17.81
C ASN A 46 19.63 -13.64 -18.62
N TYR A 47 19.49 -13.86 -19.93
CA TYR A 47 20.63 -14.12 -20.82
C TYR A 47 21.66 -12.99 -20.76
N LEU A 48 21.22 -11.72 -20.88
CA LEU A 48 22.14 -10.57 -20.79
C LEU A 48 22.81 -10.45 -19.39
N CYS A 49 22.12 -10.84 -18.34
CA CYS A 49 22.70 -10.88 -17.00
C CYS A 49 23.83 -11.90 -16.89
N ASP A 50 23.60 -13.10 -17.44
CA ASP A 50 24.45 -14.27 -17.21
C ASP A 50 25.49 -14.52 -18.31
N CYS A 51 25.30 -13.98 -19.55
CA CYS A 51 26.24 -14.20 -20.65
C CYS A 51 27.64 -13.68 -20.27
N ASP A 52 28.66 -14.44 -20.59
CA ASP A 52 30.05 -13.98 -20.51
C ASP A 52 30.49 -13.51 -21.91
N SER A 53 30.65 -12.20 -22.09
CA SER A 53 30.96 -11.59 -23.39
C SER A 53 31.83 -10.37 -23.23
N GLU A 54 32.96 -10.35 -23.92
CA GLU A 54 33.84 -9.17 -23.99
C GLU A 54 33.13 -7.94 -24.55
N ALA A 55 32.15 -8.13 -25.44
CA ALA A 55 31.35 -7.07 -26.03
C ALA A 55 30.33 -6.45 -25.05
N PHE A 56 30.07 -7.09 -23.90
CA PHE A 56 29.15 -6.62 -22.87
C PHE A 56 29.71 -6.89 -21.48
N PRO A 57 30.76 -6.15 -21.07
CA PRO A 57 31.47 -6.36 -19.81
C PRO A 57 30.60 -5.99 -18.62
N TYR A 58 31.00 -6.46 -17.45
CA TYR A 58 30.28 -6.35 -16.18
C TYR A 58 29.77 -4.93 -15.88
N ASP A 59 30.62 -3.91 -16.00
CA ASP A 59 30.23 -2.51 -15.76
C ASP A 59 29.10 -2.03 -16.67
N GLN A 60 29.11 -2.49 -17.93
CA GLN A 60 28.04 -2.16 -18.87
C GLN A 60 26.75 -2.90 -18.52
N LYS A 61 26.82 -4.14 -18.01
CA LYS A 61 25.66 -4.87 -17.52
C LYS A 61 25.00 -4.12 -16.36
N ILE A 62 25.78 -3.75 -15.33
CA ILE A 62 25.25 -3.00 -14.18
C ILE A 62 24.57 -1.71 -14.65
N LYS A 63 25.22 -0.93 -15.51
CA LYS A 63 24.64 0.31 -16.05
C LYS A 63 23.36 0.05 -16.84
N PHE A 64 23.33 -0.98 -17.68
CA PHE A 64 22.15 -1.37 -18.44
C PHE A 64 20.98 -1.70 -17.50
N PHE A 65 21.16 -2.64 -16.57
CA PHE A 65 20.09 -3.05 -15.65
C PHE A 65 19.60 -1.91 -14.76
N GLN A 66 20.49 -1.02 -14.31
CA GLN A 66 20.10 0.16 -13.52
C GLN A 66 19.30 1.16 -14.34
N ARG A 67 19.73 1.48 -15.57
CA ARG A 67 19.06 2.47 -16.43
C ARG A 67 17.74 1.95 -16.97
N THR A 68 17.76 0.76 -17.55
CA THR A 68 16.55 0.15 -18.14
C THR A 68 15.53 -0.19 -17.07
N GLY A 69 15.96 -0.71 -15.93
CA GLY A 69 15.08 -0.96 -14.77
C GLY A 69 14.46 0.33 -14.23
N ARG A 70 15.19 1.45 -14.24
CA ARG A 70 14.62 2.77 -13.90
C ARG A 70 13.60 3.24 -14.93
N SER A 71 13.88 3.06 -16.22
CA SER A 71 12.94 3.41 -17.28
C SER A 71 11.67 2.58 -17.24
N PHE A 72 11.79 1.29 -16.93
CA PHE A 72 10.65 0.38 -16.78
C PHE A 72 9.81 0.69 -15.54
N GLY A 73 10.45 1.00 -14.40
CA GLY A 73 9.81 1.32 -13.13
C GLY A 73 9.52 0.10 -12.26
N ARG A 74 8.88 0.36 -11.10
CA ARG A 74 8.56 -0.65 -10.08
C ARG A 74 7.08 -0.66 -9.76
N SER A 75 6.63 -1.79 -9.19
CA SER A 75 5.29 -1.91 -8.62
C SER A 75 5.30 -1.62 -7.12
N ALA A 76 4.24 -1.01 -6.62
CA ALA A 76 3.98 -0.85 -5.20
C ALA A 76 2.63 -1.44 -4.80
N LEU A 77 2.57 -2.01 -3.59
CA LEU A 77 1.34 -2.36 -2.90
C LEU A 77 0.93 -1.21 -2.00
N MET A 78 -0.29 -0.74 -2.16
CA MET A 78 -0.84 0.35 -1.37
C MET A 78 -2.02 -0.15 -0.54
N LEU A 79 -1.96 0.06 0.78
CA LEU A 79 -2.94 -0.39 1.76
C LEU A 79 -3.65 0.85 2.31
N SER A 80 -4.94 0.98 2.02
CA SER A 80 -5.72 2.13 2.45
C SER A 80 -6.09 2.10 3.93
N GLY A 81 -6.60 3.21 4.45
CA GLY A 81 -7.32 3.22 5.71
C GLY A 81 -8.64 2.45 5.64
N GLY A 82 -9.19 2.09 6.82
CA GLY A 82 -10.45 1.35 6.89
C GLY A 82 -10.81 0.83 8.28
N ALA A 83 -10.12 1.29 9.32
CA ALA A 83 -10.30 0.81 10.70
C ALA A 83 -10.21 -0.74 10.74
N THR A 84 -11.13 -1.43 11.45
CA THR A 84 -11.12 -2.90 11.54
C THR A 84 -11.25 -3.61 10.18
N LEU A 85 -11.84 -2.96 9.16
CA LEU A 85 -11.89 -3.51 7.80
C LEU A 85 -10.49 -3.69 7.19
N GLY A 86 -9.46 -3.00 7.71
CA GLY A 86 -8.07 -3.14 7.30
C GLY A 86 -7.51 -4.55 7.49
N MET A 87 -8.12 -5.41 8.31
CA MET A 87 -7.73 -6.82 8.45
C MET A 87 -7.84 -7.59 7.13
N PHE A 88 -8.68 -7.15 6.20
CA PHE A 88 -8.75 -7.64 4.82
C PHE A 88 -7.40 -7.58 4.08
N HIS A 89 -6.56 -6.60 4.41
CA HIS A 89 -5.23 -6.47 3.80
C HIS A 89 -4.33 -7.68 4.09
N LEU A 90 -4.49 -8.35 5.25
CA LEU A 90 -3.73 -9.56 5.56
C LEU A 90 -3.99 -10.66 4.52
N GLY A 91 -5.25 -10.86 4.13
CA GLY A 91 -5.60 -11.85 3.10
C GLY A 91 -5.07 -11.47 1.71
N VAL A 92 -5.08 -10.17 1.37
CA VAL A 92 -4.47 -9.70 0.12
C VAL A 92 -2.97 -9.96 0.12
N ILE A 93 -2.27 -9.65 1.23
CA ILE A 93 -0.83 -9.88 1.37
C ILE A 93 -0.52 -11.37 1.33
N LYS A 94 -1.28 -12.20 2.06
CA LYS A 94 -1.13 -13.65 2.03
C LYS A 94 -1.24 -14.20 0.61
N GLY A 95 -2.30 -13.84 -0.12
CA GLY A 95 -2.49 -14.28 -1.49
C GLY A 95 -1.37 -13.85 -2.45
N LEU A 96 -0.81 -12.65 -2.27
CA LEU A 96 0.34 -12.19 -3.05
C LEU A 96 1.65 -12.85 -2.62
N PHE A 97 1.86 -13.03 -1.31
CA PHE A 97 3.07 -13.63 -0.73
C PHE A 97 3.23 -15.09 -1.15
N GLU A 98 2.18 -15.90 -1.02
CA GLU A 98 2.18 -17.32 -1.41
C GLU A 98 2.44 -17.54 -2.91
N GLN A 99 2.12 -16.56 -3.75
CA GLN A 99 2.40 -16.57 -5.18
C GLN A 99 3.77 -15.93 -5.56
N GLY A 100 4.54 -15.47 -4.58
CA GLY A 100 5.80 -14.74 -4.82
C GLY A 100 5.58 -13.40 -5.57
N LEU A 101 4.42 -12.78 -5.39
CA LEU A 101 4.00 -11.55 -6.08
C LEU A 101 3.97 -10.32 -5.18
N LEU A 102 4.33 -10.45 -3.90
CA LEU A 102 4.33 -9.33 -2.97
C LEU A 102 5.36 -8.27 -3.39
N PRO A 103 4.95 -7.03 -3.72
CA PRO A 103 5.88 -5.97 -4.07
C PRO A 103 6.79 -5.60 -2.90
N ARG A 104 8.05 -5.26 -3.20
CA ARG A 104 9.00 -4.77 -2.19
C ARG A 104 8.64 -3.39 -1.64
N VAL A 105 7.99 -2.54 -2.45
CA VAL A 105 7.52 -1.22 -2.03
C VAL A 105 6.09 -1.35 -1.53
N ILE A 106 5.89 -1.08 -0.24
CA ILE A 106 4.60 -1.18 0.42
C ILE A 106 4.30 0.17 1.08
N SER A 107 3.11 0.70 0.84
CA SER A 107 2.64 1.93 1.48
C SER A 107 1.36 1.66 2.25
N GLY A 108 1.26 2.19 3.45
CA GLY A 108 0.07 2.06 4.28
C GLY A 108 -0.36 3.37 4.92
N SER A 109 -1.67 3.54 5.06
CA SER A 109 -2.30 4.65 5.76
C SER A 109 -3.30 4.11 6.79
N SER A 110 -3.36 4.71 7.99
CA SER A 110 -4.25 4.27 9.07
C SER A 110 -4.13 2.76 9.32
N ALA A 111 -5.22 1.99 9.31
CA ALA A 111 -5.18 0.54 9.47
C ALA A 111 -4.23 -0.15 8.48
N GLY A 112 -4.14 0.34 7.24
CA GLY A 112 -3.18 -0.15 6.26
C GLY A 112 -1.73 0.06 6.67
N SER A 113 -1.43 1.08 7.50
CA SER A 113 -0.09 1.31 8.03
C SER A 113 0.33 0.27 9.05
N ILE A 114 -0.60 -0.24 9.85
CA ILE A 114 -0.34 -1.33 10.81
C ILE A 114 0.06 -2.59 10.05
N ILE A 115 -0.71 -2.95 9.02
CA ILE A 115 -0.44 -4.14 8.22
C ILE A 115 0.86 -3.99 7.40
N ALA A 116 1.13 -2.79 6.84
CA ALA A 116 2.41 -2.50 6.19
C ALA A 116 3.59 -2.64 7.17
N ALA A 117 3.42 -2.17 8.41
CA ALA A 117 4.43 -2.29 9.46
C ALA A 117 4.68 -3.76 9.85
N VAL A 118 3.64 -4.55 10.05
CA VAL A 118 3.76 -6.00 10.32
C VAL A 118 4.56 -6.67 9.19
N VAL A 119 4.17 -6.47 7.94
CA VAL A 119 4.86 -7.08 6.78
C VAL A 119 6.31 -6.61 6.67
N GLY A 120 6.58 -5.36 6.99
CA GLY A 120 7.91 -4.80 6.83
C GLY A 120 8.88 -5.09 7.97
N THR A 121 8.40 -5.55 9.12
CA THR A 121 9.24 -5.87 10.29
C THR A 121 9.44 -7.38 10.51
N HIS A 122 8.72 -8.24 9.80
CA HIS A 122 8.82 -9.69 9.90
C HIS A 122 9.51 -10.27 8.67
N THR A 123 10.42 -11.23 8.89
CA THR A 123 11.03 -12.02 7.79
C THR A 123 9.97 -12.85 7.08
N ASP A 124 10.34 -13.51 5.98
CA ASP A 124 9.38 -14.35 5.24
C ASP A 124 8.87 -15.51 6.10
N GLU A 125 9.74 -16.11 6.93
CA GLU A 125 9.40 -17.21 7.84
C GLU A 125 8.47 -16.75 8.98
N GLU A 126 8.73 -15.58 9.53
CA GLU A 126 7.91 -14.97 10.58
C GLU A 126 6.56 -14.50 10.04
N LEU A 127 6.54 -13.96 8.81
CA LEU A 127 5.32 -13.44 8.18
C LEU A 127 4.26 -14.54 7.97
N VAL A 128 4.69 -15.79 7.70
CA VAL A 128 3.76 -16.93 7.60
C VAL A 128 2.95 -17.10 8.87
N GLN A 129 3.56 -16.91 10.06
CA GLN A 129 2.86 -17.02 11.34
C GLN A 129 1.84 -15.90 11.54
N MET A 130 2.13 -14.69 11.02
CA MET A 130 1.23 -13.55 11.14
C MET A 130 -0.07 -13.69 10.33
N PHE A 131 -0.20 -14.72 9.49
CA PHE A 131 -1.45 -15.05 8.80
C PHE A 131 -2.39 -15.92 9.64
N ASP A 132 -1.95 -16.37 10.81
CA ASP A 132 -2.78 -17.05 11.79
C ASP A 132 -3.32 -16.02 12.81
N PRO A 133 -4.64 -15.87 12.95
CA PRO A 133 -5.24 -14.92 13.87
C PRO A 133 -4.81 -15.10 15.34
N GLU A 134 -4.37 -16.30 15.75
CA GLU A 134 -3.93 -16.58 17.13
C GLU A 134 -2.61 -15.87 17.48
N TYR A 135 -1.78 -15.54 16.50
CA TYR A 135 -0.52 -14.80 16.70
C TYR A 135 -0.69 -13.28 16.73
N LEU A 136 -1.89 -12.76 16.43
CA LEU A 136 -2.14 -11.34 16.36
C LEU A 136 -2.75 -10.80 17.66
N THR A 137 -2.21 -9.71 18.18
CA THR A 137 -2.86 -8.93 19.22
C THR A 137 -3.94 -8.06 18.60
N LEU A 138 -5.22 -8.28 19.00
CA LEU A 138 -6.39 -7.74 18.31
C LEU A 138 -7.12 -6.65 19.10
N GLN A 139 -6.71 -6.39 20.33
CA GLN A 139 -7.38 -5.48 21.28
C GLN A 139 -6.96 -4.03 21.05
N ALA A 140 -7.38 -3.43 19.92
CA ALA A 140 -7.04 -2.06 19.54
C ALA A 140 -8.05 -1.01 20.06
N TRP A 141 -9.32 -1.40 20.25
CA TRP A 141 -10.41 -0.48 20.53
C TRP A 141 -10.83 -0.55 22.00
N ARG A 142 -10.64 0.56 22.73
CA ARG A 142 -11.14 0.75 24.11
C ARG A 142 -11.63 2.19 24.28
N GLY A 143 -12.91 2.36 24.63
CA GLY A 143 -13.48 3.67 24.89
C GLY A 143 -12.98 4.28 26.21
N LEU A 144 -12.73 5.59 26.21
CA LEU A 144 -12.26 6.32 27.40
C LEU A 144 -13.36 6.68 28.41
N GLY A 145 -14.63 6.52 28.04
CA GLY A 145 -15.73 7.07 28.83
C GLY A 145 -15.80 8.62 28.77
N VAL A 146 -16.82 9.21 29.40
CA VAL A 146 -17.09 10.65 29.28
C VAL A 146 -15.95 11.52 29.83
N TRP A 147 -15.43 11.21 31.00
CA TRP A 147 -14.36 11.96 31.64
C TRP A 147 -13.02 11.86 30.92
N GLY A 148 -12.68 10.66 30.46
CA GLY A 148 -11.47 10.42 29.67
C GLY A 148 -11.55 11.14 28.32
N ALA A 149 -12.70 11.10 27.66
CA ALA A 149 -12.91 11.76 26.37
C ALA A 149 -12.75 13.29 26.46
N LEU A 150 -13.23 13.92 27.53
CA LEU A 150 -13.04 15.36 27.76
C LEU A 150 -11.58 15.73 28.00
N LYS A 151 -10.85 14.92 28.78
CA LYS A 151 -9.44 15.16 29.11
C LYS A 151 -8.52 14.97 27.90
N GLU A 152 -8.67 13.89 27.18
CA GLU A 152 -7.80 13.53 26.06
C GLU A 152 -8.26 14.15 24.71
N ARG A 153 -9.44 14.79 24.68
CA ARG A 153 -10.10 15.28 23.46
C ARG A 153 -10.23 14.20 22.38
N ALA A 154 -10.46 12.95 22.83
CA ALA A 154 -10.54 11.75 22.02
C ALA A 154 -11.55 10.78 22.65
N ILE A 155 -12.18 9.95 21.82
CA ILE A 155 -13.19 8.99 22.28
C ILE A 155 -12.55 7.66 22.69
N MET A 156 -11.44 7.29 22.06
CA MET A 156 -10.74 6.01 22.21
C MET A 156 -9.39 6.16 22.91
N ASP A 157 -8.97 5.10 23.58
CA ASP A 157 -7.70 5.04 24.31
C ASP A 157 -6.51 4.81 23.35
N GLY A 158 -5.68 5.83 23.18
CA GLY A 158 -4.48 5.74 22.36
C GLY A 158 -3.39 4.80 22.94
N ARG A 159 -3.41 4.52 24.26
CA ARG A 159 -2.46 3.61 24.89
C ARG A 159 -2.75 2.17 24.48
N GLN A 160 -4.02 1.77 24.51
CA GLN A 160 -4.44 0.43 24.09
C GLN A 160 -4.04 0.16 22.63
N LEU A 161 -4.29 1.12 21.72
CA LEU A 161 -3.86 1.00 20.34
C LEU A 161 -2.33 0.93 20.21
N SER A 162 -1.59 1.73 21.02
CA SER A 162 -0.12 1.72 21.03
C SER A 162 0.46 0.38 21.48
N GLU A 163 -0.13 -0.25 22.49
CA GLU A 163 0.26 -1.58 22.96
C GLU A 163 -0.02 -2.64 21.89
N CYS A 164 -1.22 -2.62 21.31
CA CYS A 164 -1.60 -3.52 20.22
C CYS A 164 -0.62 -3.43 19.03
N ILE A 165 -0.27 -2.22 18.60
CA ILE A 165 0.68 -2.04 17.50
C ILE A 165 2.10 -2.49 17.90
N ARG A 166 2.56 -2.19 19.13
CA ARG A 166 3.88 -2.61 19.60
C ARG A 166 4.01 -4.13 19.62
N ASP A 167 2.99 -4.83 20.11
CA ASP A 167 3.03 -6.28 20.24
C ASP A 167 3.06 -6.98 18.88
N ASN A 168 2.44 -6.37 17.83
CA ASN A 168 2.43 -6.92 16.49
C ASN A 168 3.62 -6.44 15.59
N VAL A 169 4.32 -5.35 15.93
CA VAL A 169 5.34 -4.74 15.05
C VAL A 169 6.73 -4.80 15.68
N GLY A 170 6.82 -4.68 17.01
CA GLY A 170 8.09 -4.56 17.72
C GLY A 170 8.72 -3.16 17.68
N ASP A 171 9.97 -3.07 18.17
CA ASP A 171 10.71 -1.82 18.34
C ASP A 171 11.75 -1.59 17.22
N PHE A 172 11.36 -1.80 15.96
CA PHE A 172 12.22 -1.59 14.79
C PHE A 172 12.08 -0.14 14.29
N THR A 173 13.23 0.45 13.89
CA THR A 173 13.23 1.67 13.06
C THR A 173 12.95 1.32 11.60
N PHE A 174 12.70 2.33 10.76
CA PHE A 174 12.51 2.07 9.31
C PHE A 174 13.76 1.49 8.65
N GLU A 175 14.95 1.89 9.10
CA GLU A 175 16.23 1.37 8.58
C GLU A 175 16.44 -0.08 9.01
N GLU A 176 16.30 -0.39 10.32
CA GLU A 176 16.39 -1.75 10.84
C GLU A 176 15.38 -2.70 10.18
N ALA A 177 14.15 -2.25 9.94
CA ALA A 177 13.13 -3.03 9.26
C ALA A 177 13.51 -3.31 7.79
N PHE A 178 14.07 -2.31 7.10
CA PHE A 178 14.55 -2.47 5.72
C PHE A 178 15.76 -3.41 5.63
N GLU A 179 16.74 -3.27 6.52
CA GLU A 179 17.90 -4.17 6.58
C GLU A 179 17.50 -5.62 6.85
N ARG A 180 16.51 -5.82 7.75
CA ARG A 180 16.01 -7.13 8.13
C ARG A 180 15.25 -7.84 7.01
N THR A 181 14.41 -7.11 6.27
CA THR A 181 13.42 -7.73 5.35
C THR A 181 13.64 -7.38 3.89
N GLY A 182 14.42 -6.33 3.60
CA GLY A 182 14.55 -5.76 2.27
C GLY A 182 13.26 -5.11 1.73
N ARG A 183 12.18 -5.03 2.54
CA ARG A 183 10.92 -4.40 2.17
C ARG A 183 10.94 -2.92 2.50
N ILE A 184 10.42 -2.11 1.58
CA ILE A 184 10.40 -0.65 1.68
C ILE A 184 9.03 -0.22 2.20
N ILE A 185 8.94 0.02 3.51
CA ILE A 185 7.71 0.48 4.15
C ILE A 185 7.58 1.99 3.99
N ASN A 186 6.39 2.46 3.64
CA ASN A 186 6.05 3.88 3.55
C ASN A 186 4.77 4.13 4.35
N ILE A 187 4.84 4.96 5.38
CA ILE A 187 3.71 5.29 6.24
C ILE A 187 3.38 6.77 6.09
N THR A 188 2.13 7.09 5.80
CA THR A 188 1.66 8.47 5.69
C THR A 188 1.21 9.01 7.03
N VAL A 189 1.65 10.22 7.36
CA VAL A 189 1.24 10.96 8.56
C VAL A 189 1.00 12.42 8.22
N SER A 190 0.07 13.06 8.91
CA SER A 190 -0.19 14.49 8.78
C SER A 190 0.22 15.24 10.06
N PRO A 191 0.83 16.43 9.98
CA PRO A 191 1.02 17.25 11.16
C PRO A 191 -0.31 17.64 11.80
N ALA A 192 -0.36 17.70 13.14
CA ALA A 192 -1.54 18.18 13.86
C ALA A 192 -1.74 19.69 13.69
N ASP A 193 -0.67 20.42 13.40
CA ASP A 193 -0.70 21.86 13.16
C ASP A 193 -1.32 22.16 11.78
N PRO A 194 -2.20 23.18 11.68
CA PRO A 194 -2.81 23.56 10.41
C PRO A 194 -1.76 24.11 9.42
N HIS A 195 -2.04 24.00 8.14
CA HIS A 195 -1.23 24.53 7.03
C HIS A 195 0.13 23.84 6.78
N GLN A 196 0.38 22.69 7.39
CA GLN A 196 1.55 21.88 7.08
C GLN A 196 1.15 20.68 6.20
N GLN A 197 2.04 20.31 5.26
CA GLN A 197 1.79 19.17 4.37
C GLN A 197 2.08 17.84 5.07
N GLY A 198 1.27 16.83 4.80
CA GLY A 198 1.51 15.47 5.22
C GLY A 198 2.86 14.92 4.75
N ARG A 199 3.39 13.96 5.48
CA ARG A 199 4.70 13.34 5.22
C ARG A 199 4.55 11.86 4.96
N ILE A 200 5.51 11.31 4.21
CA ILE A 200 5.76 9.88 4.13
C ILE A 200 7.01 9.59 4.94
N LEU A 201 6.87 8.70 5.90
CA LEU A 201 7.97 8.20 6.73
C LEU A 201 8.41 6.85 6.14
N ASN A 202 9.70 6.70 5.90
CA ASN A 202 10.33 5.49 5.38
C ASN A 202 11.84 5.51 5.70
N TYR A 203 12.57 4.46 5.30
CA TYR A 203 14.01 4.35 5.56
C TYR A 203 14.86 5.46 4.91
N LEU A 204 14.38 6.13 3.83
CA LEU A 204 15.09 7.24 3.20
C LEU A 204 14.84 8.58 3.88
N THR A 205 13.60 8.83 4.33
CA THR A 205 13.19 10.15 4.86
C THR A 205 13.29 10.23 6.37
N SER A 206 13.21 9.10 7.06
CA SER A 206 13.11 9.01 8.52
C SER A 206 13.68 7.68 9.03
N PRO A 207 14.96 7.34 8.72
CA PRO A 207 15.55 6.03 8.99
C PRO A 207 15.44 5.63 10.46
N ASN A 208 15.67 6.55 11.36
CA ASN A 208 15.72 6.31 12.81
C ASN A 208 14.36 6.31 13.51
N VAL A 209 13.26 6.63 12.82
CA VAL A 209 11.91 6.66 13.42
C VAL A 209 11.42 5.23 13.64
N LEU A 210 10.80 4.97 14.80
CA LEU A 210 10.18 3.69 15.12
C LEU A 210 8.93 3.46 14.25
N VAL A 211 8.91 2.35 13.54
CA VAL A 211 7.80 1.97 12.62
C VAL A 211 6.46 1.93 13.37
N ARG A 212 6.45 1.35 14.58
CA ARG A 212 5.25 1.30 15.44
C ARG A 212 4.69 2.68 15.79
N ARG A 213 5.57 3.68 16.01
CA ARG A 213 5.14 5.06 16.33
C ARG A 213 4.61 5.79 15.11
N ALA A 214 5.20 5.54 13.95
CA ALA A 214 4.68 6.03 12.68
C ALA A 214 3.28 5.46 12.37
N SER A 215 3.08 4.15 12.58
CA SER A 215 1.76 3.50 12.43
C SER A 215 0.73 4.05 13.41
N LEU A 216 1.10 4.23 14.68
CA LEU A 216 0.22 4.84 15.67
C LEU A 216 -0.20 6.27 15.27
N ALA A 217 0.75 7.08 14.79
CA ALA A 217 0.46 8.43 14.31
C ALA A 217 -0.46 8.41 13.07
N SER A 218 -0.23 7.46 12.16
CA SER A 218 -1.08 7.25 10.98
C SER A 218 -2.50 6.79 11.32
N CYS A 219 -2.71 6.18 12.50
CA CYS A 219 -4.03 5.77 13.01
C CYS A 219 -4.70 6.82 13.91
N ALA A 220 -4.02 7.93 14.22
CA ALA A 220 -4.53 8.95 15.12
C ALA A 220 -5.57 9.85 14.45
N ILE A 221 -6.76 9.30 14.18
CA ILE A 221 -7.90 10.04 13.58
C ILE A 221 -8.33 11.14 14.56
N PRO A 222 -8.32 12.43 14.13
CA PRO A 222 -8.74 13.54 14.99
C PRO A 222 -10.14 13.36 15.57
N GLY A 223 -10.26 13.54 16.89
CA GLY A 223 -11.50 13.33 17.64
C GLY A 223 -11.75 11.88 18.03
N VAL A 224 -11.12 10.89 17.39
CA VAL A 224 -11.19 9.46 17.76
C VAL A 224 -10.02 9.07 18.65
N PHE A 225 -8.80 9.36 18.22
CA PHE A 225 -7.57 9.12 18.99
C PHE A 225 -6.79 10.44 19.21
N PRO A 226 -6.00 10.52 20.30
CA PRO A 226 -5.15 11.69 20.53
C PRO A 226 -4.01 11.77 19.51
N ALA A 227 -3.57 13.02 19.19
CA ALA A 227 -2.40 13.23 18.35
C ALA A 227 -1.12 12.67 19.00
N VAL A 228 -0.24 12.08 18.19
CA VAL A 228 0.91 11.27 18.60
C VAL A 228 2.22 12.05 18.40
N GLU A 229 3.13 11.98 19.37
CA GLU A 229 4.53 12.37 19.21
C GLU A 229 5.34 11.17 18.69
N LEU A 230 6.15 11.40 17.65
CA LEU A 230 6.99 10.35 17.09
C LEU A 230 8.20 10.09 17.99
N GLU A 231 8.66 8.86 18.01
CA GLU A 231 9.86 8.40 18.68
C GLU A 231 10.82 7.78 17.67
N GLY A 232 12.09 7.84 17.97
CA GLY A 232 13.14 7.23 17.17
C GLY A 232 14.28 6.74 18.05
N LYS A 233 15.26 6.05 17.47
CA LYS A 233 16.48 5.65 18.15
C LYS A 233 17.60 6.65 17.87
N ASN A 234 18.36 7.02 18.92
CA ASN A 234 19.59 7.79 18.79
C ASN A 234 20.76 6.86 18.37
N ILE A 235 21.97 7.43 18.24
CA ILE A 235 23.20 6.68 17.87
C ILE A 235 23.55 5.59 18.90
N GLN A 236 23.11 5.73 20.15
CA GLN A 236 23.30 4.77 21.23
C GLN A 236 22.22 3.64 21.22
N GLY A 237 21.22 3.72 20.32
CA GLY A 237 20.08 2.81 20.27
C GLY A 237 18.98 3.10 21.28
N GLU A 238 19.07 4.23 22.03
CA GLU A 238 18.06 4.61 23.00
C GLU A 238 16.85 5.26 22.32
N VAL A 239 15.65 4.95 22.82
CA VAL A 239 14.41 5.54 22.32
C VAL A 239 14.27 6.97 22.83
N VAL A 240 14.21 7.92 21.92
CA VAL A 240 14.09 9.35 22.20
C VAL A 240 12.97 9.98 21.37
N PRO A 241 12.38 11.11 21.81
CA PRO A 241 11.41 11.84 20.99
C PRO A 241 12.03 12.28 19.66
N TYR A 242 11.32 12.01 18.56
CA TYR A 242 11.70 12.48 17.23
C TYR A 242 10.96 13.78 16.91
N MET A 243 11.68 14.88 16.72
CA MET A 243 11.13 16.24 16.60
C MET A 243 10.25 16.62 17.81
N PRO A 244 10.84 16.83 19.01
CA PRO A 244 10.10 17.15 20.23
C PRO A 244 9.14 18.33 20.05
N GLY A 245 7.92 18.19 20.62
CA GLY A 245 6.87 19.20 20.54
C GLY A 245 6.02 19.15 19.27
N ARG A 246 6.37 18.33 18.27
CA ARG A 246 5.52 18.11 17.11
C ARG A 246 4.61 16.92 17.31
N ARG A 247 3.32 17.13 17.03
CA ARG A 247 2.32 16.07 17.08
C ARG A 247 1.80 15.72 15.69
N TRP A 248 1.44 14.47 15.52
CA TRP A 248 1.05 13.89 14.24
C TRP A 248 -0.31 13.21 14.36
N VAL A 249 -1.05 13.23 13.27
CA VAL A 249 -2.38 12.65 13.13
C VAL A 249 -2.46 11.81 11.86
N ASP A 250 -3.60 11.16 11.65
CA ASP A 250 -3.85 10.26 10.53
C ASP A 250 -3.56 10.91 9.18
N GLY A 251 -2.75 10.24 8.38
CA GLY A 251 -2.33 10.69 7.04
C GLY A 251 -3.42 10.58 5.98
N THR A 252 -4.47 9.77 6.20
CA THR A 252 -5.59 9.61 5.23
C THR A 252 -6.34 10.91 4.99
N ILE A 253 -6.25 11.87 5.91
CA ILE A 253 -6.90 13.18 5.80
C ILE A 253 -6.39 13.94 4.56
N GLU A 254 -5.08 13.85 4.26
CA GLU A 254 -4.47 14.57 3.13
C GLU A 254 -4.23 13.66 1.92
N ALA A 255 -3.75 12.43 2.15
CA ALA A 255 -3.43 11.49 1.07
C ALA A 255 -3.45 10.05 1.57
N ASP A 256 -4.56 9.35 1.33
CA ASP A 256 -4.69 7.91 1.61
C ASP A 256 -3.71 7.09 0.74
N LEU A 257 -3.58 7.46 -0.53
CA LEU A 257 -2.70 6.79 -1.50
C LEU A 257 -1.69 7.80 -2.12
N PRO A 258 -0.47 7.91 -1.57
CA PRO A 258 0.50 8.93 -1.98
C PRO A 258 1.29 8.56 -3.25
N MET A 259 0.61 8.21 -4.34
CA MET A 259 1.19 7.66 -5.57
C MET A 259 2.32 8.52 -6.16
N LEU A 260 2.11 9.84 -6.28
CA LEU A 260 3.11 10.75 -6.86
C LEU A 260 4.39 10.83 -6.03
N ARG A 261 4.27 10.73 -4.70
CA ARG A 261 5.45 10.73 -3.82
C ARG A 261 6.23 9.43 -3.95
N LEU A 262 5.53 8.27 -4.03
CA LEU A 262 6.18 6.97 -4.24
C LEU A 262 6.83 6.89 -5.63
N ALA A 263 6.20 7.45 -6.67
CA ALA A 263 6.81 7.54 -7.99
C ALA A 263 8.15 8.27 -7.94
N ARG A 264 8.22 9.39 -7.22
CA ARG A 264 9.45 10.20 -7.12
C ARG A 264 10.52 9.57 -6.24
N MET A 265 10.15 8.93 -5.12
CA MET A 265 11.10 8.38 -4.16
C MET A 265 11.62 6.99 -4.55
N HIS A 266 10.73 6.14 -5.05
CA HIS A 266 11.03 4.72 -5.29
C HIS A 266 10.89 4.30 -6.75
N ASN A 267 10.69 5.26 -7.66
CA ASN A 267 10.49 4.99 -9.09
C ASN A 267 9.31 4.03 -9.36
N VAL A 268 8.22 4.21 -8.62
CA VAL A 268 6.99 3.42 -8.79
C VAL A 268 6.15 4.01 -9.91
N ASN A 269 5.74 3.18 -10.85
CA ASN A 269 4.85 3.55 -11.96
C ASN A 269 3.68 2.57 -12.15
N HIS A 270 3.58 1.54 -11.31
CA HIS A 270 2.48 0.58 -11.31
C HIS A 270 2.01 0.34 -9.86
N TYR A 271 0.69 0.48 -9.63
CA TYR A 271 0.09 0.50 -8.30
C TYR A 271 -0.95 -0.59 -8.15
N ILE A 272 -0.71 -1.51 -7.22
CA ILE A 272 -1.67 -2.49 -6.72
C ILE A 272 -2.27 -1.90 -5.46
N VAL A 273 -3.57 -1.65 -5.44
CA VAL A 273 -4.25 -1.00 -4.32
C VAL A 273 -5.19 -1.98 -3.64
N SER A 274 -4.94 -2.26 -2.38
CA SER A 274 -5.90 -2.90 -1.49
C SER A 274 -6.71 -1.81 -0.79
N GLN A 275 -7.99 -1.67 -1.18
CA GLN A 275 -8.83 -0.55 -0.75
C GLN A 275 -9.94 -1.03 0.18
N THR A 276 -9.91 -0.61 1.44
CA THR A 276 -10.92 -0.95 2.46
C THR A 276 -11.71 0.25 2.97
N ASN A 277 -11.37 1.46 2.50
CA ASN A 277 -12.04 2.68 2.91
C ASN A 277 -13.53 2.65 2.52
N PRO A 278 -14.46 2.67 3.50
CA PRO A 278 -15.88 2.49 3.25
C PRO A 278 -16.51 3.56 2.37
N HIS A 279 -15.89 4.73 2.29
CA HIS A 279 -16.37 5.83 1.45
C HIS A 279 -15.96 5.67 -0.01
N VAL A 280 -14.93 4.87 -0.30
CA VAL A 280 -14.33 4.71 -1.63
C VAL A 280 -14.80 3.43 -2.33
N VAL A 281 -14.90 2.32 -1.59
CA VAL A 281 -15.22 1.00 -2.15
C VAL A 281 -16.51 0.96 -2.98
N PRO A 282 -17.62 1.62 -2.61
CA PRO A 282 -18.84 1.61 -3.44
C PRO A 282 -18.61 2.15 -4.85
N PHE A 283 -17.83 3.24 -4.97
CA PHE A 283 -17.49 3.83 -6.28
C PHE A 283 -16.60 2.93 -7.13
N LEU A 284 -15.68 2.20 -6.50
CA LEU A 284 -14.84 1.24 -7.21
C LEU A 284 -15.65 0.04 -7.72
N THR A 285 -16.60 -0.45 -6.92
CA THR A 285 -17.48 -1.55 -7.28
C THR A 285 -18.35 -1.18 -8.49
N GLU A 286 -18.96 0.00 -8.47
CA GLU A 286 -19.76 0.50 -9.60
C GLU A 286 -18.89 0.66 -10.86
N LYS A 287 -17.71 1.23 -10.72
CA LYS A 287 -16.76 1.39 -11.84
C LYS A 287 -16.31 0.06 -12.44
N GLU A 288 -16.07 -0.98 -11.62
CA GLU A 288 -15.74 -2.32 -12.12
C GLU A 288 -16.91 -2.96 -12.84
N GLN A 289 -18.13 -2.91 -12.30
CA GLN A 289 -19.33 -3.41 -12.94
C GLN A 289 -19.60 -2.74 -14.29
N LEU A 290 -19.47 -1.42 -14.38
CA LEU A 290 -19.61 -0.68 -15.64
C LEU A 290 -18.51 -1.04 -16.66
N ARG A 291 -17.35 -1.40 -16.19
CA ARG A 291 -16.24 -1.87 -17.02
C ARG A 291 -16.51 -3.25 -17.58
N GLU A 292 -17.05 -4.16 -16.76
CA GLU A 292 -17.44 -5.53 -17.17
C GLU A 292 -18.59 -5.52 -18.17
N THR A 293 -19.53 -4.58 -18.05
CA THR A 293 -20.67 -4.43 -18.97
C THR A 293 -20.33 -3.67 -20.26
N GLY A 294 -19.11 -3.16 -20.41
CA GLY A 294 -18.69 -2.36 -21.58
C GLY A 294 -19.28 -0.93 -21.62
N LEU A 295 -19.98 -0.50 -20.57
CA LEU A 295 -20.66 0.79 -20.50
C LEU A 295 -19.77 1.92 -19.91
N LEU A 296 -18.47 1.69 -19.80
CA LEU A 296 -17.50 2.64 -19.22
C LEU A 296 -17.53 4.06 -19.83
N PRO A 297 -17.77 4.28 -21.15
CA PRO A 297 -17.85 5.62 -21.71
C PRO A 297 -18.97 6.46 -21.12
N PHE A 298 -20.08 5.83 -20.69
CA PHE A 298 -21.25 6.50 -20.10
C PHE A 298 -21.10 6.74 -18.59
N ALA A 299 -20.13 6.11 -17.93
CA ALA A 299 -19.94 6.21 -16.48
C ALA A 299 -19.48 7.60 -16.02
N LYS A 300 -18.75 8.34 -16.86
CA LYS A 300 -18.25 9.68 -16.52
C LYS A 300 -19.39 10.67 -16.24
N ASP A 301 -20.48 10.56 -16.97
CA ASP A 301 -21.65 11.41 -16.80
C ASP A 301 -22.56 10.97 -15.62
N MET A 302 -22.63 9.68 -15.33
CA MET A 302 -23.41 9.16 -14.20
C MET A 302 -22.80 9.51 -12.84
N VAL A 303 -21.49 9.39 -12.67
CA VAL A 303 -20.79 9.73 -11.40
C VAL A 303 -20.95 11.22 -11.09
N THR A 304 -20.84 12.09 -12.11
CA THR A 304 -21.07 13.54 -11.94
C THR A 304 -22.53 13.86 -11.65
N THR A 305 -23.46 13.09 -12.16
CA THR A 305 -24.91 13.32 -11.95
C THR A 305 -25.37 12.83 -10.58
N HIS A 306 -24.87 11.68 -10.09
CA HIS A 306 -25.18 11.15 -8.75
C HIS A 306 -24.58 12.04 -7.65
N SER A 307 -23.35 12.49 -7.78
CA SER A 307 -22.74 13.44 -6.84
C SER A 307 -23.49 14.77 -6.79
N ARG A 308 -23.96 15.28 -7.94
CA ARG A 308 -24.80 16.52 -8.00
C ARG A 308 -26.17 16.32 -7.36
N ASN A 309 -26.79 15.17 -7.48
CA ASN A 309 -28.11 14.90 -6.90
C ASN A 309 -28.02 14.67 -5.39
N THR A 310 -27.02 13.98 -4.89
CA THR A 310 -26.76 13.83 -3.45
C THR A 310 -26.44 15.19 -2.80
N LEU A 311 -25.68 16.05 -3.50
CA LEU A 311 -25.41 17.41 -3.04
C LEU A 311 -26.67 18.29 -3.00
N LYS A 312 -27.61 18.15 -3.96
CA LYS A 312 -28.89 18.89 -3.97
C LYS A 312 -29.79 18.46 -2.82
N LEU A 313 -29.84 17.17 -2.49
CA LEU A 313 -30.57 16.64 -1.34
C LEU A 313 -30.00 17.13 -0.01
N ALA A 314 -28.64 17.11 0.13
CA ALA A 314 -27.95 17.60 1.31
C ALA A 314 -28.16 19.11 1.52
N ARG A 315 -28.16 19.92 0.44
CA ARG A 315 -28.48 21.36 0.51
C ARG A 315 -29.90 21.66 1.00
N ARG A 316 -30.82 20.73 0.81
CA ARG A 316 -32.24 20.96 1.17
C ARG A 316 -32.55 20.69 2.65
N HIS A 317 -31.69 19.92 3.36
CA HIS A 317 -31.93 19.45 4.71
C HIS A 317 -30.85 19.76 5.75
N MET A 318 -29.71 20.36 5.35
CA MET A 318 -28.59 20.66 6.24
C MET A 318 -28.16 22.12 6.15
N GLY A 319 -27.78 22.73 7.27
CA GLY A 319 -27.37 24.14 7.32
C GLY A 319 -26.13 24.45 6.46
N PRO A 320 -25.93 25.72 6.05
CA PRO A 320 -24.91 26.12 5.06
C PRO A 320 -23.47 25.78 5.45
N ASN A 321 -23.12 25.77 6.73
CA ASN A 321 -21.78 25.45 7.22
C ASN A 321 -21.47 23.95 7.17
N VAL A 322 -22.49 23.09 7.32
CA VAL A 322 -22.32 21.62 7.20
C VAL A 322 -22.20 21.23 5.73
N VAL A 323 -22.95 21.91 4.87
CA VAL A 323 -22.92 21.69 3.41
C VAL A 323 -21.59 22.14 2.80
N SER A 324 -21.02 23.28 3.24
CA SER A 324 -19.71 23.75 2.74
C SER A 324 -18.58 22.80 3.15
N ASN A 325 -18.60 22.28 4.37
CA ASN A 325 -17.64 21.28 4.84
C ASN A 325 -17.81 19.93 4.12
N LEU A 326 -19.05 19.54 3.82
CA LEU A 326 -19.32 18.32 3.04
C LEU A 326 -18.85 18.48 1.58
N ILE A 327 -19.10 19.65 0.98
CA ILE A 327 -18.64 19.97 -0.38
C ILE A 327 -17.11 20.00 -0.46
N GLY A 328 -16.44 20.59 0.52
CA GLY A 328 -14.98 20.60 0.62
C GLY A 328 -14.42 19.17 0.71
N LYS A 329 -15.03 18.30 1.51
CA LYS A 329 -14.66 16.89 1.62
C LYS A 329 -14.95 16.10 0.34
N VAL A 330 -16.07 16.32 -0.33
CA VAL A 330 -16.41 15.68 -1.61
C VAL A 330 -15.46 16.13 -2.72
N HIS A 331 -15.06 17.40 -2.79
CA HIS A 331 -14.03 17.86 -3.71
C HIS A 331 -12.65 17.24 -3.39
N ALA A 332 -12.25 17.18 -2.13
CA ALA A 332 -11.01 16.52 -1.73
C ALA A 332 -11.01 15.02 -2.08
N ILE A 333 -12.16 14.36 -1.99
CA ILE A 333 -12.33 12.95 -2.42
C ILE A 333 -12.24 12.82 -3.95
N THR A 334 -12.75 13.83 -4.71
CA THR A 334 -12.74 13.79 -6.17
C THR A 334 -11.35 14.07 -6.76
N ASP A 335 -10.53 14.86 -6.07
CA ASP A 335 -9.18 15.22 -6.50
C ASP A 335 -8.11 14.16 -6.10
N GLN A 336 -8.38 13.32 -5.10
CA GLN A 336 -7.47 12.23 -4.72
C GLN A 336 -7.68 11.03 -5.64
N LYS A 337 -6.57 10.50 -6.18
CA LYS A 337 -6.59 9.23 -6.91
C LYS A 337 -6.71 8.07 -5.91
N TYR A 338 -7.93 7.59 -5.67
CA TYR A 338 -8.20 6.44 -4.80
C TYR A 338 -8.10 5.08 -5.50
N SER A 339 -7.76 5.05 -6.79
CA SER A 339 -7.65 3.84 -7.59
C SER A 339 -6.26 3.70 -8.20
N GLY A 340 -5.69 2.50 -8.11
CA GLY A 340 -4.47 2.12 -8.80
C GLY A 340 -4.73 1.50 -10.16
N ASP A 341 -3.67 0.90 -10.71
CA ASP A 341 -3.75 0.11 -11.94
C ASP A 341 -4.55 -1.17 -11.71
N ILE A 342 -4.37 -1.79 -10.54
CA ILE A 342 -5.12 -2.96 -10.08
C ILE A 342 -5.70 -2.65 -8.71
N ASN A 343 -7.03 -2.81 -8.57
CA ASN A 343 -7.72 -2.57 -7.31
C ASN A 343 -8.28 -3.87 -6.75
N ILE A 344 -8.04 -4.11 -5.45
CA ILE A 344 -8.53 -5.25 -4.67
C ILE A 344 -9.32 -4.68 -3.50
N PHE A 345 -10.57 -5.05 -3.33
CA PHE A 345 -11.43 -4.50 -2.29
C PHE A 345 -12.45 -5.51 -1.79
N PRO A 346 -12.85 -5.41 -0.49
CA PRO A 346 -13.83 -6.31 0.11
C PRO A 346 -15.25 -6.02 -0.39
N LYS A 347 -16.12 -7.02 -0.26
CA LYS A 347 -17.56 -6.80 -0.38
C LYS A 347 -18.05 -6.04 0.86
N GLN A 348 -18.66 -4.89 0.64
CA GLN A 348 -19.24 -4.10 1.73
C GLN A 348 -20.62 -4.63 2.11
N THR A 349 -20.84 -4.80 3.41
CA THR A 349 -22.15 -5.11 3.98
C THR A 349 -22.46 -4.15 5.12
N PRO A 350 -23.74 -3.81 5.38
CA PRO A 350 -24.09 -2.96 6.51
C PRO A 350 -23.57 -3.47 7.84
N ALA A 351 -23.55 -4.78 8.07
CA ALA A 351 -23.03 -5.39 9.27
C ALA A 351 -21.53 -5.12 9.49
N LYS A 352 -20.71 -5.15 8.45
CA LYS A 352 -19.29 -4.80 8.52
C LYS A 352 -19.08 -3.33 8.87
N LEU A 353 -19.87 -2.44 8.29
CA LEU A 353 -19.79 -1.01 8.58
C LEU A 353 -20.13 -0.69 10.04
N LEU A 354 -21.12 -1.35 10.63
CA LEU A 354 -21.48 -1.19 12.04
C LEU A 354 -20.38 -1.68 12.99
N ARG A 355 -19.59 -2.70 12.60
CA ARG A 355 -18.50 -3.26 13.40
C ARG A 355 -17.13 -2.64 13.13
N MET A 356 -17.05 -1.61 12.30
CA MET A 356 -15.80 -1.01 11.86
C MET A 356 -14.93 -0.45 13.01
N LEU A 357 -15.55 -0.01 14.12
CA LEU A 357 -14.87 0.53 15.32
C LEU A 357 -14.97 -0.44 16.50
N SER A 358 -14.90 -1.73 16.28
CA SER A 358 -14.91 -2.76 17.31
C SER A 358 -13.71 -3.70 17.19
N ASN A 359 -13.29 -4.30 18.30
CA ASN A 359 -12.27 -5.34 18.30
C ASN A 359 -12.79 -6.55 17.53
N PRO A 360 -12.04 -7.04 16.52
CA PRO A 360 -12.42 -8.25 15.82
C PRO A 360 -12.12 -9.48 16.69
N THR A 361 -12.90 -10.52 16.51
CA THR A 361 -12.58 -11.86 17.03
C THR A 361 -11.61 -12.58 16.11
N PRO A 362 -10.91 -13.65 16.56
CA PRO A 362 -10.09 -14.47 15.65
C PRO A 362 -10.87 -14.97 14.43
N ASP A 363 -12.14 -15.38 14.61
CA ASP A 363 -13.01 -15.80 13.50
C ASP A 363 -13.30 -14.65 12.53
N ASP A 364 -13.51 -13.43 13.02
CA ASP A 364 -13.70 -12.26 12.15
C ASP A 364 -12.45 -12.02 11.30
N ILE A 365 -11.26 -12.14 11.87
CA ILE A 365 -9.98 -11.98 11.15
C ILE A 365 -9.80 -13.08 10.13
N GLN A 366 -10.05 -14.34 10.49
CA GLN A 366 -9.99 -15.45 9.55
C GLN A 366 -10.91 -15.21 8.36
N ASN A 367 -12.11 -14.70 8.59
CA ASN A 367 -13.05 -14.34 7.53
C ASN A 367 -12.51 -13.21 6.64
N TYR A 368 -11.87 -12.17 7.23
CA TYR A 368 -11.24 -11.09 6.46
C TYR A 368 -10.06 -11.59 5.62
N ILE A 369 -9.22 -12.49 6.17
CA ILE A 369 -8.11 -13.11 5.45
C ILE A 369 -8.63 -13.88 4.23
N VAL A 370 -9.59 -14.80 4.43
CA VAL A 370 -10.20 -15.58 3.33
C VAL A 370 -10.85 -14.68 2.28
N GLU A 371 -11.51 -13.61 2.69
CA GLU A 371 -12.10 -12.65 1.76
C GLU A 371 -11.04 -11.90 0.95
N GLY A 372 -9.93 -11.51 1.59
CA GLY A 372 -8.80 -10.84 0.93
C GLY A 372 -8.13 -11.75 -0.10
N GLU A 373 -7.86 -13.01 0.24
CA GLU A 373 -7.34 -14.00 -0.69
C GLU A 373 -8.29 -14.18 -1.90
N ARG A 374 -9.59 -14.40 -1.65
CA ARG A 374 -10.60 -14.57 -2.71
C ARG A 374 -10.72 -13.35 -3.62
N ALA A 375 -10.55 -12.14 -3.10
CA ALA A 375 -10.56 -10.91 -3.88
C ALA A 375 -9.27 -10.73 -4.70
N THR A 376 -8.17 -11.34 -4.26
CA THR A 376 -6.85 -11.29 -4.93
C THR A 376 -6.75 -12.29 -6.06
N TRP A 377 -7.24 -13.51 -5.90
CA TRP A 377 -7.08 -14.60 -6.89
C TRP A 377 -7.46 -14.24 -8.33
N PRO A 378 -8.58 -13.57 -8.62
CA PRO A 378 -8.92 -13.18 -10.00
C PRO A 378 -7.95 -12.16 -10.61
N LYS A 379 -7.11 -11.52 -9.79
CA LYS A 379 -6.16 -10.47 -10.20
C LYS A 379 -4.72 -10.99 -10.30
N VAL A 380 -4.43 -12.19 -9.79
CA VAL A 380 -3.09 -12.78 -9.70
C VAL A 380 -2.37 -12.79 -11.05
N GLU A 381 -3.00 -13.29 -12.08
CA GLU A 381 -2.39 -13.36 -13.42
C GLU A 381 -2.03 -11.98 -13.97
N ARG A 382 -2.90 -11.01 -13.79
CA ARG A 382 -2.63 -9.63 -14.20
C ARG A 382 -1.50 -9.02 -13.39
N ILE A 383 -1.46 -9.28 -12.07
CA ILE A 383 -0.37 -8.82 -11.19
C ILE A 383 0.93 -9.49 -11.60
N HIS A 384 0.92 -10.81 -11.84
CA HIS A 384 2.08 -11.57 -12.30
C HIS A 384 2.68 -10.95 -13.57
N ASN A 385 1.86 -10.75 -14.59
CA ASN A 385 2.30 -10.21 -15.87
C ASN A 385 2.79 -8.76 -15.76
N SER A 386 2.11 -7.93 -14.96
CA SER A 386 2.50 -6.53 -14.76
C SER A 386 3.79 -6.37 -13.94
N THR A 387 4.14 -7.36 -13.10
CA THR A 387 5.31 -7.31 -12.22
C THR A 387 6.48 -8.16 -12.69
N MET A 388 6.30 -9.04 -13.67
CA MET A 388 7.30 -10.01 -14.12
C MET A 388 8.63 -9.34 -14.47
N LEU A 389 8.62 -8.35 -15.35
CA LEU A 389 9.85 -7.72 -15.81
C LEU A 389 10.53 -6.89 -14.73
N SER A 390 9.78 -6.15 -13.90
CA SER A 390 10.36 -5.41 -12.77
C SER A 390 11.06 -6.34 -11.77
N ARG A 391 10.46 -7.51 -11.49
CA ARG A 391 11.08 -8.55 -10.65
C ARG A 391 12.33 -9.16 -11.32
N THR A 392 12.30 -9.38 -12.64
CA THR A 392 13.47 -9.84 -13.39
C THR A 392 14.61 -8.84 -13.30
N PHE A 393 14.35 -7.52 -13.45
CA PHE A 393 15.36 -6.48 -13.26
C PHE A 393 15.96 -6.52 -11.85
N ASP A 394 15.14 -6.58 -10.82
CA ASP A 394 15.60 -6.62 -9.42
C ASP A 394 16.46 -7.88 -9.14
N THR A 395 16.02 -9.05 -9.63
CA THR A 395 16.76 -10.31 -9.48
C THR A 395 18.10 -10.27 -10.22
N CYS A 396 18.16 -9.76 -11.46
CA CYS A 396 19.39 -9.63 -12.21
C CYS A 396 20.37 -8.66 -11.53
N LEU A 397 19.88 -7.53 -11.01
CA LEU A 397 20.73 -6.58 -10.27
C LEU A 397 21.30 -7.17 -8.98
N LEU A 398 20.51 -7.97 -8.26
CA LEU A 398 20.99 -8.68 -7.07
C LEU A 398 22.09 -9.69 -7.46
N ARG A 399 21.85 -10.55 -8.46
CA ARG A 399 22.86 -11.52 -8.94
C ARG A 399 24.16 -10.85 -9.37
N LEU A 400 24.08 -9.73 -10.08
CA LEU A 400 25.26 -8.97 -10.51
C LEU A 400 26.01 -8.38 -9.31
N LYS A 401 25.31 -7.83 -8.31
CA LYS A 401 25.96 -7.32 -7.09
C LYS A 401 26.67 -8.41 -6.30
N HIS A 402 26.03 -9.58 -6.10
CA HIS A 402 26.65 -10.72 -5.42
C HIS A 402 27.96 -11.19 -6.08
N ARG A 403 28.01 -11.18 -7.41
CA ARG A 403 29.24 -11.51 -8.15
C ARG A 403 30.39 -10.52 -7.92
N THR A 404 30.09 -9.28 -7.49
CA THR A 404 31.10 -8.24 -7.26
C THR A 404 31.67 -8.26 -5.87
N TYR A 405 30.82 -8.49 -4.87
CA TYR A 405 31.20 -8.29 -3.47
C TYR A 405 31.59 -9.59 -2.76
N GLY A 406 31.46 -10.76 -3.43
CA GLY A 406 31.68 -12.06 -2.79
C GLY A 406 30.73 -12.29 -1.61
N ASP A 407 30.66 -13.50 -1.09
CA ASP A 407 29.80 -13.89 0.04
C ASP A 407 30.19 -13.26 1.41
N GLU A 408 31.07 -12.27 1.44
CA GLU A 408 31.64 -11.72 2.68
C GLU A 408 30.91 -10.49 3.26
N GLN A 409 29.87 -9.98 2.61
CA GLN A 409 29.13 -8.81 3.12
C GLN A 409 27.62 -8.88 2.81
N LEU A 410 26.96 -9.84 3.41
CA LEU A 410 25.49 -9.79 3.60
C LEU A 410 25.14 -10.16 5.02
#